data_db3bee4d5684cb4924b3b132773210e4
#
_entry.id   db3bee4d5684cb4924b3b132773210e4
#
_cell.length_a   1.000
_cell.length_b   1.000
_cell.length_c   1.000
_cell.angle_alpha   90.00
_cell.angle_beta   90.00
_cell.angle_gamma   90.00
#
_symmetry.space_group_name_H-M   'P 1'
#
loop_
_entity.id
_entity.type
_entity.pdbx_description
1 polymer ?
#
loop_
_entity_poly.entity_id
_entity_poly.type
_entity_poly.pdbx_seq_one_letter_code
_entity_poly.pdbx_strand_id
1 'polypeptide(L)'
;NSLEAYTGYKLFDRSARKMVPTEKGKILYNFILEPIKKLESAEQHFHKRAEKDRATISIGMCFETFQYTLEEHVSDLDFNLIIKFGDYKLMHQDLDNGLLDLVITPQKSTQKNLHYHPFSKERIVLIARNNTDTSAVENHINNKDYEALKNELKNNLWYSTAADMEHLKHFWIENF
;
A
#
# COMPACT_ATOMS: atom_id res chain seq x y z
N ASN A 1 -0.50 5.77 40.60
CA ASN A 1 -1.14 5.01 39.54
C ASN A 1 -0.11 4.44 38.59
N SER A 2 -0.21 3.15 38.29
CA SER A 2 0.75 2.45 37.43
C SER A 2 0.87 3.10 36.05
N LEU A 3 -0.24 3.50 35.44
CA LEU A 3 -0.27 4.13 34.13
C LEU A 3 0.40 5.52 34.10
N GLU A 4 0.13 6.34 35.11
CA GLU A 4 0.75 7.67 35.22
C GLU A 4 2.26 7.56 35.53
N ALA A 5 2.66 6.56 36.29
CA ALA A 5 4.06 6.26 36.54
C ALA A 5 4.77 5.76 35.26
N TYR A 6 4.10 4.94 34.46
CA TYR A 6 4.63 4.43 33.20
C TYR A 6 4.80 5.54 32.16
N THR A 7 3.79 6.40 32.01
CA THR A 7 3.82 7.48 31.00
C THR A 7 4.63 8.69 31.44
N GLY A 8 4.93 8.82 32.74
CA GLY A 8 5.62 10.00 33.32
C GLY A 8 4.76 11.26 33.37
N TYR A 9 3.47 11.17 33.06
CA TYR A 9 2.55 12.31 33.03
C TYR A 9 1.36 12.09 33.97
N LYS A 10 0.91 13.18 34.58
CA LYS A 10 -0.38 13.20 35.27
C LYS A 10 -1.50 13.13 34.22
N LEU A 11 -2.29 12.08 34.25
CA LEU A 11 -3.35 11.84 33.26
C LEU A 11 -4.73 12.23 33.77
N PHE A 12 -4.91 12.29 35.11
CA PHE A 12 -6.20 12.61 35.73
C PHE A 12 -6.02 13.59 36.89
N ASP A 13 -6.90 14.59 36.95
CA ASP A 13 -7.11 15.41 38.12
C ASP A 13 -8.17 14.76 38.98
N ARG A 14 -7.81 14.48 40.23
CA ARG A 14 -8.67 13.80 41.21
C ARG A 14 -9.18 14.78 42.25
N SER A 15 -10.47 14.92 42.33
CA SER A 15 -11.14 15.57 43.45
C SER A 15 -11.94 14.55 44.25
N ALA A 16 -12.43 14.92 45.40
CA ALA A 16 -13.21 14.02 46.27
C ALA A 16 -14.49 13.45 45.59
N ARG A 17 -14.94 14.05 44.49
CA ARG A 17 -16.19 13.69 43.81
C ARG A 17 -16.04 13.37 42.32
N LYS A 18 -14.89 13.66 41.69
CA LYS A 18 -14.71 13.49 40.23
C LYS A 18 -13.28 13.13 39.89
N MET A 19 -13.14 12.34 38.85
CA MET A 19 -11.89 12.11 38.14
C MET A 19 -12.02 12.74 36.75
N VAL A 20 -11.21 13.75 36.47
CA VAL A 20 -11.28 14.49 35.21
C VAL A 20 -9.95 14.28 34.46
N PRO A 21 -9.98 13.89 33.18
CA PRO A 21 -8.75 13.73 32.42
C PRO A 21 -8.09 15.08 32.20
N THR A 22 -6.76 15.12 32.40
CA THR A 22 -5.91 16.25 32.02
C THR A 22 -5.82 16.34 30.50
N GLU A 23 -5.17 17.39 29.97
CA GLU A 23 -4.88 17.49 28.55
C GLU A 23 -4.10 16.25 28.03
N LYS A 24 -3.07 15.83 28.78
CA LYS A 24 -2.31 14.61 28.47
C LYS A 24 -3.14 13.34 28.54
N GLY A 25 -4.08 13.29 29.47
CA GLY A 25 -5.05 12.19 29.58
C GLY A 25 -5.97 12.10 28.36
N LYS A 26 -6.45 13.24 27.83
CA LYS A 26 -7.28 13.30 26.62
C LYS A 26 -6.50 12.88 25.37
N ILE A 27 -5.25 13.33 25.24
CA ILE A 27 -4.37 12.93 24.13
C ILE A 27 -4.16 11.41 24.14
N LEU A 28 -3.78 10.86 25.29
CA LEU A 28 -3.59 9.41 25.44
C LEU A 28 -4.87 8.64 25.12
N TYR A 29 -6.02 9.08 25.63
CA TYR A 29 -7.31 8.46 25.36
C TYR A 29 -7.60 8.37 23.87
N ASN A 30 -7.46 9.47 23.14
CA ASN A 30 -7.68 9.48 21.70
C ASN A 30 -6.72 8.55 20.93
N PHE A 31 -5.49 8.41 21.45
CA PHE A 31 -4.48 7.54 20.83
C PHE A 31 -4.79 6.05 21.00
N ILE A 32 -5.35 5.65 22.14
CA ILE A 32 -5.56 4.24 22.47
C ILE A 32 -6.99 3.75 22.22
N LEU A 33 -7.95 4.66 22.05
CA LEU A 33 -9.37 4.30 21.92
C LEU A 33 -9.64 3.37 20.72
N GLU A 34 -9.15 3.74 19.54
CA GLU A 34 -9.37 2.96 18.33
C GLU A 34 -8.65 1.59 18.35
N PRO A 35 -7.38 1.47 18.78
CA PRO A 35 -6.75 0.18 19.00
C PRO A 35 -7.50 -0.74 19.97
N ILE A 36 -8.01 -0.19 21.09
CA ILE A 36 -8.77 -0.99 22.06
C ILE A 36 -10.08 -1.49 21.43
N LYS A 37 -10.83 -0.62 20.76
CA LYS A 37 -12.07 -1.04 20.06
C LYS A 37 -11.82 -2.13 19.03
N LYS A 38 -10.69 -2.06 18.30
CA LYS A 38 -10.28 -3.11 17.36
C LYS A 38 -10.00 -4.43 18.07
N LEU A 39 -9.34 -4.41 19.22
CA LEU A 39 -9.09 -5.61 20.01
C LEU A 39 -10.40 -6.22 20.54
N GLU A 40 -11.28 -5.40 21.09
CA GLU A 40 -12.61 -5.84 21.57
C GLU A 40 -13.45 -6.44 20.44
N SER A 41 -13.42 -5.82 19.25
CA SER A 41 -14.14 -6.35 18.09
C SER A 41 -13.55 -7.67 17.59
N ALA A 42 -12.22 -7.83 17.63
CA ALA A 42 -11.56 -9.07 17.29
C ALA A 42 -11.98 -10.21 18.25
N GLU A 43 -11.99 -9.95 19.56
CA GLU A 43 -12.46 -10.93 20.53
C GLU A 43 -13.89 -11.40 20.25
N GLN A 44 -14.82 -10.47 20.01
CA GLN A 44 -16.19 -10.78 19.65
C GLN A 44 -16.30 -11.58 18.35
N HIS A 45 -15.47 -11.25 17.36
CA HIS A 45 -15.45 -11.93 16.06
C HIS A 45 -14.98 -13.39 16.19
N PHE A 46 -13.93 -13.63 16.96
CA PHE A 46 -13.39 -14.97 17.19
C PHE A 46 -14.22 -15.83 18.16
N HIS A 47 -15.01 -15.21 19.05
CA HIS A 47 -15.93 -15.94 19.93
C HIS A 47 -17.26 -16.29 19.26
N LYS A 48 -17.70 -15.58 18.24
CA LYS A 48 -18.85 -15.95 17.42
C LYS A 48 -18.45 -17.00 16.40
N ARG A 49 -18.12 -18.19 16.85
CA ARG A 49 -17.94 -19.34 15.98
C ARG A 49 -19.28 -19.83 15.46
N ALA A 50 -19.26 -20.01 14.20
CA ALA A 50 -19.92 -20.99 13.36
C ALA A 50 -21.21 -20.51 12.71
N GLU A 51 -21.19 -20.54 11.49
CA GLU A 51 -22.08 -21.24 10.57
C GLU A 51 -21.53 -20.95 9.17
N LYS A 52 -20.95 -21.96 8.53
CA LYS A 52 -20.38 -21.89 7.17
C LYS A 52 -19.39 -20.75 6.96
N ASP A 53 -18.26 -20.79 7.63
CA ASP A 53 -17.13 -19.89 7.33
C ASP A 53 -16.67 -20.16 5.91
N ARG A 54 -16.95 -19.22 5.01
CA ARG A 54 -16.28 -19.20 3.72
C ARG A 54 -14.79 -19.09 3.96
N ALA A 55 -14.00 -19.78 3.14
CA ALA A 55 -12.55 -19.60 3.18
C ALA A 55 -12.19 -18.11 3.09
N THR A 56 -11.18 -17.68 3.81
CA THR A 56 -10.68 -16.31 3.75
C THR A 56 -9.33 -16.33 3.08
N ILE A 57 -9.15 -15.49 2.07
CA ILE A 57 -7.89 -15.31 1.33
C ILE A 57 -7.40 -13.89 1.55
N SER A 58 -6.14 -13.77 1.97
CA SER A 58 -5.47 -12.50 2.24
C SER A 58 -4.50 -12.17 1.11
N ILE A 59 -4.74 -11.08 0.39
CA ILE A 59 -3.95 -10.69 -0.79
C ILE A 59 -3.31 -9.32 -0.56
N GLY A 60 -2.00 -9.23 -0.81
CA GLY A 60 -1.26 -7.98 -0.87
C GLY A 60 -1.14 -7.45 -2.29
N MET A 61 -1.44 -6.18 -2.55
CA MET A 61 -1.26 -5.55 -3.85
C MET A 61 -1.26 -4.02 -3.74
N CYS A 62 -0.88 -3.31 -4.80
CA CYS A 62 -1.13 -1.88 -4.87
C CYS A 62 -2.60 -1.59 -5.22
N PHE A 63 -3.05 -0.39 -4.91
CA PHE A 63 -4.44 0.01 -5.09
C PHE A 63 -4.84 0.03 -6.58
N GLU A 64 -3.95 0.47 -7.44
CA GLU A 64 -4.17 0.53 -8.89
C GLU A 64 -4.34 -0.88 -9.48
N THR A 65 -3.54 -1.84 -9.03
CA THR A 65 -3.69 -3.24 -9.45
C THR A 65 -5.04 -3.79 -9.01
N PHE A 66 -5.48 -3.50 -7.79
CA PHE A 66 -6.79 -3.90 -7.30
C PHE A 66 -7.93 -3.35 -8.17
N GLN A 67 -7.92 -2.05 -8.44
CA GLN A 67 -8.94 -1.41 -9.26
C GLN A 67 -9.04 -2.03 -10.65
N TYR A 68 -7.91 -2.33 -11.23
CA TYR A 68 -7.87 -2.85 -12.60
C TYR A 68 -8.19 -4.34 -12.69
N THR A 69 -7.89 -5.14 -11.67
CA THR A 69 -7.96 -6.60 -11.76
C THR A 69 -9.09 -7.23 -10.97
N LEU A 70 -9.47 -6.67 -9.83
CA LEU A 70 -10.37 -7.32 -8.88
C LEU A 70 -11.62 -6.52 -8.52
N GLU A 71 -11.59 -5.19 -8.57
CA GLU A 71 -12.66 -4.35 -8.03
C GLU A 71 -14.04 -4.74 -8.58
N GLU A 72 -14.17 -4.95 -9.88
CA GLU A 72 -15.43 -5.32 -10.52
C GLU A 72 -15.88 -6.77 -10.24
N HIS A 73 -14.97 -7.62 -9.77
CA HIS A 73 -15.20 -9.05 -9.57
C HIS A 73 -15.36 -9.46 -8.11
N VAL A 74 -15.16 -8.53 -7.15
CA VAL A 74 -15.22 -8.84 -5.71
C VAL A 74 -16.57 -9.45 -5.32
N SER A 75 -17.67 -8.99 -5.93
CA SER A 75 -19.01 -9.52 -5.64
C SER A 75 -19.21 -10.98 -6.06
N ASP A 76 -18.43 -11.47 -7.00
CA ASP A 76 -18.57 -12.80 -7.60
C ASP A 76 -17.74 -13.86 -6.88
N LEU A 77 -16.94 -13.44 -5.89
CA LEU A 77 -16.08 -14.35 -5.13
C LEU A 77 -16.91 -15.18 -4.14
N ASP A 78 -16.64 -16.46 -4.10
CA ASP A 78 -17.26 -17.41 -3.17
C ASP A 78 -16.49 -17.58 -1.86
N PHE A 79 -15.48 -16.75 -1.62
CA PHE A 79 -14.65 -16.66 -0.42
C PHE A 79 -14.59 -15.24 0.14
N ASN A 80 -14.15 -15.10 1.39
CA ASN A 80 -13.89 -13.81 2.00
C ASN A 80 -12.53 -13.29 1.55
N LEU A 81 -12.48 -12.04 1.11
CA LEU A 81 -11.26 -11.41 0.64
C LEU A 81 -10.78 -10.35 1.64
N ILE A 82 -9.53 -10.49 2.07
CA ILE A 82 -8.81 -9.45 2.82
C ILE A 82 -7.75 -8.87 1.89
N ILE A 83 -7.78 -7.55 1.67
CA ILE A 83 -6.80 -6.89 0.83
C ILE A 83 -5.91 -6.01 1.69
N LYS A 84 -4.59 -6.18 1.54
CA LYS A 84 -3.58 -5.30 2.12
C LYS A 84 -2.96 -4.45 1.02
N PHE A 85 -3.15 -3.14 1.12
CA PHE A 85 -2.48 -2.18 0.25
C PHE A 85 -1.18 -1.70 0.90
N GLY A 86 -0.13 -1.47 0.11
CA GLY A 86 1.10 -0.92 0.62
C GLY A 86 2.34 -1.24 -0.20
N ASP A 87 3.49 -1.21 0.46
CA ASP A 87 4.80 -1.46 -0.12
C ASP A 87 5.04 -2.95 -0.39
N TYR A 88 5.51 -3.29 -1.59
CA TYR A 88 5.75 -4.67 -2.01
C TYR A 88 6.77 -5.40 -1.15
N LYS A 89 7.78 -4.71 -0.64
CA LYS A 89 8.81 -5.30 0.20
C LYS A 89 8.23 -5.78 1.53
N LEU A 90 7.34 -4.98 2.13
CA LEU A 90 6.63 -5.37 3.35
C LEU A 90 5.64 -6.50 3.07
N MET A 91 4.94 -6.46 1.94
CA MET A 91 4.01 -7.53 1.55
C MET A 91 4.72 -8.86 1.30
N HIS A 92 5.92 -8.86 0.71
CA HIS A 92 6.72 -10.07 0.56
C HIS A 92 7.16 -10.66 1.92
N GLN A 93 7.47 -9.80 2.89
CA GLN A 93 7.75 -10.25 4.26
C GLN A 93 6.50 -10.86 4.93
N ASP A 94 5.35 -10.23 4.75
CA ASP A 94 4.08 -10.73 5.27
C ASP A 94 3.70 -12.08 4.64
N LEU A 95 3.94 -12.25 3.34
CA LEU A 95 3.74 -13.52 2.64
C LEU A 95 4.67 -14.61 3.18
N ASP A 96 5.94 -14.30 3.37
CA ASP A 96 6.93 -15.23 3.94
C ASP A 96 6.58 -15.62 5.39
N ASN A 97 6.00 -14.69 6.14
CA ASN A 97 5.53 -14.91 7.53
C ASN A 97 4.13 -15.57 7.61
N GLY A 98 3.48 -15.88 6.48
CA GLY A 98 2.14 -16.46 6.44
C GLY A 98 1.02 -15.50 6.87
N LEU A 99 1.26 -14.20 6.85
CA LEU A 99 0.24 -13.16 7.12
C LEU A 99 -0.56 -12.80 5.85
N LEU A 100 -0.04 -13.14 4.69
CA LEU A 100 -0.71 -13.07 3.40
C LEU A 100 -0.64 -14.44 2.73
N ASP A 101 -1.66 -14.77 1.96
CA ASP A 101 -1.72 -16.00 1.15
C ASP A 101 -1.15 -15.78 -0.25
N LEU A 102 -1.28 -14.55 -0.76
CA LEU A 102 -0.86 -14.15 -2.10
C LEU A 102 -0.39 -12.70 -2.12
N VAL A 103 0.58 -12.40 -2.99
CA VAL A 103 0.95 -11.02 -3.33
C VAL A 103 0.95 -10.84 -4.84
N ILE A 104 0.24 -9.82 -5.33
CA ILE A 104 0.28 -9.40 -6.72
C ILE A 104 1.25 -8.22 -6.83
N THR A 105 2.34 -8.40 -7.54
CA THR A 105 3.46 -7.46 -7.58
C THR A 105 4.15 -7.44 -8.94
N PRO A 106 4.61 -6.30 -9.44
CA PRO A 106 5.48 -6.22 -10.61
C PRO A 106 6.93 -6.63 -10.30
N GLN A 107 7.30 -6.77 -9.02
CA GLN A 107 8.66 -7.00 -8.59
C GLN A 107 8.84 -8.38 -7.96
N LYS A 108 9.95 -9.04 -8.26
CA LYS A 108 10.37 -10.25 -7.57
C LYS A 108 11.13 -9.90 -6.30
N SER A 109 10.82 -10.60 -5.22
CA SER A 109 11.59 -10.55 -3.98
C SER A 109 12.91 -11.30 -4.13
N THR A 110 13.88 -10.97 -3.29
CA THR A 110 15.11 -11.74 -3.11
C THR A 110 14.94 -12.96 -2.22
N GLN A 111 13.76 -13.15 -1.62
CA GLN A 111 13.44 -14.26 -0.73
C GLN A 111 13.32 -15.57 -1.53
N LYS A 112 13.97 -16.63 -1.05
CA LYS A 112 14.08 -17.90 -1.78
C LYS A 112 12.85 -18.81 -1.68
N ASN A 113 12.01 -18.57 -0.69
CA ASN A 113 10.87 -19.44 -0.37
C ASN A 113 9.59 -19.06 -1.13
N LEU A 114 9.61 -18.01 -1.95
CA LEU A 114 8.45 -17.54 -2.68
C LEU A 114 8.39 -18.13 -4.09
N HIS A 115 7.21 -18.58 -4.48
CA HIS A 115 6.92 -19.05 -5.82
C HIS A 115 6.26 -17.93 -6.63
N TYR A 116 6.65 -17.79 -7.90
CA TYR A 116 6.18 -16.73 -8.78
C TYR A 116 5.45 -17.31 -9.98
N HIS A 117 4.28 -16.78 -10.22
CA HIS A 117 3.49 -17.09 -11.40
C HIS A 117 3.19 -15.80 -12.19
N PRO A 118 3.77 -15.61 -13.39
CA PRO A 118 3.47 -14.43 -14.20
C PRO A 118 2.06 -14.57 -14.78
N PHE A 119 1.23 -13.53 -14.62
CA PHE A 119 -0.14 -13.55 -15.13
C PHE A 119 -0.49 -12.35 -16.00
N SER A 120 0.27 -11.25 -15.91
CA SER A 120 0.05 -10.04 -16.69
C SER A 120 1.38 -9.34 -17.01
N LYS A 121 1.33 -8.42 -17.96
CA LYS A 121 2.45 -7.50 -18.29
C LYS A 121 1.95 -6.08 -18.16
N GLU A 122 2.59 -5.31 -17.33
CA GLU A 122 2.39 -3.87 -17.24
C GLU A 122 3.33 -3.14 -18.21
N ARG A 123 2.89 -1.99 -18.70
CA ARG A 123 3.71 -1.09 -19.51
C ARG A 123 3.76 0.25 -18.82
N ILE A 124 4.97 0.75 -18.62
CA ILE A 124 5.19 2.12 -18.18
C ILE A 124 5.16 2.99 -19.42
N VAL A 125 4.26 3.96 -19.44
CA VAL A 125 4.11 4.91 -20.53
C VAL A 125 4.37 6.33 -20.03
N LEU A 126 4.96 7.15 -20.88
CA LEU A 126 5.08 8.57 -20.64
C LEU A 126 3.84 9.27 -21.19
N ILE A 127 3.26 10.14 -20.40
CA ILE A 127 2.10 10.95 -20.81
C ILE A 127 2.47 12.42 -20.76
N ALA A 128 1.93 13.17 -21.69
CA ALA A 128 2.05 14.62 -21.75
C ALA A 128 0.65 15.25 -21.76
N ARG A 129 0.60 16.52 -21.39
CA ARG A 129 -0.64 17.30 -21.51
C ARG A 129 -1.02 17.44 -22.98
N ASN A 130 -2.33 17.47 -23.30
CA ASN A 130 -2.84 17.52 -24.68
C ASN A 130 -2.27 18.67 -25.55
N ASN A 131 -1.82 19.76 -24.94
CA ASN A 131 -1.25 20.90 -25.64
C ASN A 131 0.29 20.97 -25.56
N THR A 132 0.96 19.90 -25.13
CA THR A 132 2.42 19.81 -25.13
C THR A 132 2.89 19.54 -26.55
N ASP A 133 3.88 20.28 -27.02
CA ASP A 133 4.53 20.01 -28.30
C ASP A 133 5.42 18.76 -28.14
N THR A 134 5.02 17.67 -28.78
CA THR A 134 5.73 16.40 -28.79
C THR A 134 6.48 16.15 -30.11
N SER A 135 6.47 17.10 -31.02
CA SER A 135 6.99 16.94 -32.38
C SER A 135 8.45 16.50 -32.43
N ALA A 136 9.29 17.04 -31.55
CA ALA A 136 10.71 16.65 -31.46
C ALA A 136 10.85 15.19 -30.99
N VAL A 137 10.11 14.80 -29.96
CA VAL A 137 10.10 13.43 -29.42
C VAL A 137 9.63 12.44 -30.49
N GLU A 138 8.51 12.73 -31.17
CA GLU A 138 7.97 11.90 -32.23
C GLU A 138 8.94 11.75 -33.42
N ASN A 139 9.62 12.83 -33.81
CA ASN A 139 10.64 12.81 -34.84
C ASN A 139 11.82 11.89 -34.48
N HIS A 140 12.32 11.98 -33.24
CA HIS A 140 13.41 11.12 -32.79
C HIS A 140 12.98 9.64 -32.73
N ILE A 141 11.77 9.34 -32.30
CA ILE A 141 11.22 7.99 -32.33
C ILE A 141 11.12 7.45 -33.76
N ASN A 142 10.54 8.22 -34.66
CA ASN A 142 10.34 7.81 -36.07
C ASN A 142 11.66 7.56 -36.78
N ASN A 143 12.67 8.37 -36.47
CA ASN A 143 14.02 8.24 -37.03
C ASN A 143 14.88 7.19 -36.29
N LYS A 144 14.38 6.61 -35.22
CA LYS A 144 15.10 5.67 -34.30
C LYS A 144 16.41 6.29 -33.75
N ASP A 145 16.39 7.60 -33.54
CA ASP A 145 17.50 8.34 -32.94
C ASP A 145 17.32 8.37 -31.41
N TYR A 146 17.68 7.26 -30.78
CA TYR A 146 17.47 7.08 -29.33
C TYR A 146 18.39 7.95 -28.47
N GLU A 147 19.58 8.35 -28.99
CA GLU A 147 20.47 9.27 -28.26
C GLU A 147 19.90 10.69 -28.24
N ALA A 148 19.40 11.18 -29.36
CA ALA A 148 18.73 12.46 -29.43
C ALA A 148 17.43 12.46 -28.61
N LEU A 149 16.65 11.38 -28.67
CA LEU A 149 15.46 11.18 -27.83
C LEU A 149 15.79 11.24 -26.34
N LYS A 150 16.83 10.53 -25.92
CA LYS A 150 17.29 10.54 -24.53
C LYS A 150 17.68 11.93 -24.04
N ASN A 151 18.39 12.68 -24.88
CA ASN A 151 18.81 14.05 -24.56
C ASN A 151 17.60 15.00 -24.49
N GLU A 152 16.66 14.88 -25.42
CA GLU A 152 15.42 15.65 -25.42
C GLU A 152 14.62 15.39 -24.14
N LEU A 153 14.41 14.11 -23.79
CA LEU A 153 13.70 13.73 -22.59
C LEU A 153 14.38 14.19 -21.31
N LYS A 154 15.71 14.23 -21.24
CA LYS A 154 16.46 14.74 -20.07
C LYS A 154 16.22 16.22 -19.77
N ASN A 155 15.91 17.00 -20.81
CA ASN A 155 15.70 18.43 -20.69
C ASN A 155 14.27 18.79 -20.26
N ASN A 156 13.37 17.82 -20.19
CA ASN A 156 11.99 18.02 -19.79
C ASN A 156 11.80 17.93 -18.28
N LEU A 157 10.77 18.63 -17.77
CA LEU A 157 10.34 18.51 -16.39
C LEU A 157 9.46 17.26 -16.26
N TRP A 158 9.88 16.35 -15.40
CA TRP A 158 9.17 15.11 -15.13
C TRP A 158 8.36 15.17 -13.86
N TYR A 159 7.17 14.60 -13.91
CA TYR A 159 6.31 14.41 -12.75
C TYR A 159 6.14 12.90 -12.50
N SER A 160 6.32 12.49 -11.26
CA SER A 160 6.10 11.11 -10.83
C SER A 160 5.18 11.09 -9.63
N THR A 161 4.29 10.12 -9.57
CA THR A 161 3.37 9.94 -8.44
C THR A 161 4.08 9.34 -7.22
N ALA A 162 5.21 8.65 -7.43
CA ALA A 162 6.02 8.06 -6.37
C ALA A 162 7.21 8.97 -6.04
N ALA A 163 7.44 9.22 -4.75
CA ALA A 163 8.52 10.09 -4.29
C ALA A 163 9.93 9.58 -4.67
N ASP A 164 10.10 8.28 -4.79
CA ASP A 164 11.34 7.62 -5.22
C ASP A 164 11.55 7.58 -6.73
N MET A 165 10.55 8.03 -7.51
CA MET A 165 10.54 8.01 -8.97
C MET A 165 10.77 6.62 -9.59
N GLU A 166 10.32 5.57 -8.93
CA GLU A 166 10.60 4.18 -9.33
C GLU A 166 10.16 3.88 -10.76
N HIS A 167 8.95 4.27 -11.16
CA HIS A 167 8.45 4.07 -12.52
C HIS A 167 9.29 4.79 -13.57
N LEU A 168 9.72 6.02 -13.28
CA LEU A 168 10.58 6.77 -14.19
C LEU A 168 11.97 6.13 -14.33
N LYS A 169 12.56 5.66 -13.23
CA LYS A 169 13.83 4.93 -13.24
C LYS A 169 13.72 3.64 -14.06
N HIS A 170 12.66 2.86 -13.88
CA HIS A 170 12.38 1.65 -14.65
C HIS A 170 12.26 1.96 -16.14
N PHE A 171 11.43 2.95 -16.49
CA PHE A 171 11.30 3.38 -17.88
C PHE A 171 12.67 3.74 -18.47
N TRP A 172 13.49 4.45 -17.69
CA TRP A 172 14.81 4.90 -18.16
C TRP A 172 15.78 3.74 -18.40
N ILE A 173 15.83 2.79 -17.49
CA ILE A 173 16.71 1.60 -17.57
C ILE A 173 16.30 0.67 -18.71
N GLU A 174 15.00 0.53 -18.98
CA GLU A 174 14.52 -0.39 -20.00
C GLU A 174 14.61 0.17 -21.44
N ASN A 175 14.70 1.48 -21.58
CA ASN A 175 14.65 2.11 -22.91
C ASN A 175 15.98 2.78 -23.33
N PHE A 176 16.86 3.04 -22.38
CA PHE A 176 18.12 3.76 -22.61
C PHE A 176 19.30 3.17 -21.82
#